data_9025e77b1f3ffeb6ad2bdc1456e12890
#
_entry.id   9025e77b1f3ffeb6ad2bdc1456e12890
#
_cell.length_a   1.000
_cell.length_b   1.000
_cell.length_c   1.000
_cell.angle_alpha   90.00
_cell.angle_beta   90.00
_cell.angle_gamma   90.00
#
_symmetry.space_group_name_H-M   'P 1'
#
loop_
_entity.id
_entity.type
_entity.pdbx_description
1 polymer ?
#
loop_
_entity_poly.entity_id
_entity_poly.type
_entity_poly.pdbx_seq_one_letter_code
_entity_poly.pdbx_strand_id
1 'polypeptide(L)'
;MKIWVVLALAAVFALLRFRRANLLTWAGAWWVGIYLFVRFGFTAPIPSSVISIYMGIITIALLAYVSSSQQRRDEVSRPLVRLMTEKRYTVLLVAVVVAIPALAAANVYVQMSAPLQPPLFSRTIHPASPADITVHEKKIDLNAGEDPFWALEKSNPEEFRKHVENGRQVYYRNCVFCHGDNLAGTGMFVHGLDPIPTNLPETIPLLRDTFLFWRISKGGPGLPEEAGPWDTAMPAWEKFLKEDEIWDVILFLYDHSGTRPRAREETATQ
;
A
#
# COMPACT_ATOMS: atom_id res chain seq x y z
N MET A 1 -3.35 -0.05 -14.70
CA MET A 1 -4.79 -0.11 -14.37
C MET A 1 -5.42 -1.28 -15.13
N LYS A 2 -6.19 -2.12 -14.46
CA LYS A 2 -6.85 -3.29 -15.07
C LYS A 2 -8.16 -2.88 -15.72
N ILE A 3 -8.15 -2.70 -17.03
CA ILE A 3 -9.27 -2.13 -17.81
C ILE A 3 -10.57 -2.97 -17.67
N TRP A 4 -10.45 -4.28 -17.50
CA TRP A 4 -11.60 -5.17 -17.34
C TRP A 4 -12.41 -4.88 -16.07
N VAL A 5 -11.75 -4.43 -14.97
CA VAL A 5 -12.46 -4.02 -13.73
C VAL A 5 -13.30 -2.77 -13.99
N VAL A 6 -12.75 -1.80 -14.73
CA VAL A 6 -13.47 -0.58 -15.10
C VAL A 6 -14.68 -0.91 -15.97
N LEU A 7 -14.49 -1.78 -16.97
CA LEU A 7 -15.57 -2.20 -17.86
C LEU A 7 -16.68 -2.96 -17.11
N ALA A 8 -16.31 -3.87 -16.19
CA ALA A 8 -17.27 -4.60 -15.37
C ALA A 8 -18.09 -3.64 -14.48
N LEU A 9 -17.44 -2.70 -13.81
CA LEU A 9 -18.11 -1.69 -13.00
C LEU A 9 -19.01 -0.80 -13.86
N ALA A 10 -18.54 -0.33 -15.01
CA ALA A 10 -19.33 0.47 -15.93
C ALA A 10 -20.60 -0.27 -16.40
N ALA A 11 -20.50 -1.56 -16.70
CA ALA A 11 -21.64 -2.40 -17.06
C ALA A 11 -22.67 -2.50 -15.93
N VAL A 12 -22.22 -2.69 -14.68
CA VAL A 12 -23.10 -2.71 -13.50
C VAL A 12 -23.80 -1.36 -13.33
N PHE A 13 -23.07 -0.25 -13.40
CA PHE A 13 -23.66 1.09 -13.28
C PHE A 13 -24.65 1.39 -14.41
N ALA A 14 -24.35 0.99 -15.65
CA ALA A 14 -25.28 1.11 -16.78
C ALA A 14 -26.57 0.31 -16.55
N LEU A 15 -26.46 -0.94 -16.04
CA LEU A 15 -27.61 -1.77 -15.70
C LEU A 15 -28.47 -1.14 -14.61
N LEU A 16 -27.85 -0.60 -13.55
CA LEU A 16 -28.57 0.10 -12.47
C LEU A 16 -29.29 1.35 -13.00
N ARG A 17 -28.65 2.08 -13.92
CA ARG A 17 -29.26 3.25 -14.58
C ARG A 17 -30.46 2.84 -15.43
N PHE A 18 -30.33 1.75 -16.18
CA PHE A 18 -31.43 1.23 -17.02
C PHE A 18 -32.59 0.74 -16.15
N ARG A 19 -32.33 0.06 -15.03
CA ARG A 19 -33.36 -0.42 -14.09
C ARG A 19 -33.92 0.67 -13.17
N ARG A 20 -33.52 1.93 -13.33
CA ARG A 20 -33.97 3.07 -12.50
C ARG A 20 -33.83 2.76 -11.00
N ALA A 21 -32.68 2.23 -10.59
CA ALA A 21 -32.39 1.88 -9.21
C ALA A 21 -32.63 3.05 -8.25
N ASN A 22 -33.09 2.75 -7.03
CA ASN A 22 -33.32 3.74 -5.98
C ASN A 22 -32.00 4.25 -5.36
N LEU A 23 -32.07 5.32 -4.56
CA LEU A 23 -30.91 5.96 -3.96
C LEU A 23 -30.10 5.02 -3.05
N LEU A 24 -30.76 4.14 -2.30
CA LEU A 24 -30.08 3.15 -1.46
C LEU A 24 -29.21 2.21 -2.31
N THR A 25 -29.75 1.69 -3.40
CA THR A 25 -29.01 0.83 -4.34
C THR A 25 -27.83 1.58 -4.97
N TRP A 26 -28.01 2.84 -5.32
CA TRP A 26 -26.94 3.68 -5.86
C TRP A 26 -25.84 3.94 -4.85
N ALA A 27 -26.19 4.29 -3.59
CA ALA A 27 -25.21 4.50 -2.53
C ALA A 27 -24.38 3.22 -2.25
N GLY A 28 -25.06 2.07 -2.17
CA GLY A 28 -24.39 0.78 -2.02
C GLY A 28 -23.50 0.43 -3.23
N ALA A 29 -23.99 0.67 -4.46
CA ALA A 29 -23.22 0.41 -5.68
C ALA A 29 -21.97 1.28 -5.77
N TRP A 30 -22.05 2.56 -5.40
CA TRP A 30 -20.88 3.44 -5.33
C TRP A 30 -19.90 2.97 -4.27
N TRP A 31 -20.36 2.64 -3.07
CA TRP A 31 -19.50 2.16 -2.00
C TRP A 31 -18.75 0.88 -2.39
N VAL A 32 -19.50 -0.14 -2.83
CA VAL A 32 -18.91 -1.43 -3.27
C VAL A 32 -18.06 -1.24 -4.53
N GLY A 33 -18.52 -0.45 -5.48
CA GLY A 33 -17.82 -0.20 -6.74
C GLY A 33 -16.45 0.46 -6.52
N ILE A 34 -16.38 1.46 -5.64
CA ILE A 34 -15.12 2.11 -5.31
C ILE A 34 -14.19 1.14 -4.57
N TYR A 35 -14.71 0.36 -3.62
CA TYR A 35 -13.93 -0.67 -2.94
C TYR A 35 -13.33 -1.66 -3.95
N LEU A 36 -14.14 -2.21 -4.85
CA LEU A 36 -13.67 -3.15 -5.86
C LEU A 36 -12.66 -2.51 -6.83
N PHE A 37 -12.88 -1.25 -7.20
CA PHE A 37 -11.95 -0.51 -8.05
C PHE A 37 -10.60 -0.30 -7.36
N VAL A 38 -10.60 0.19 -6.12
CA VAL A 38 -9.36 0.44 -5.37
C VAL A 38 -8.62 -0.87 -5.06
N ARG A 39 -9.35 -1.94 -4.73
CA ARG A 39 -8.75 -3.24 -4.38
C ARG A 39 -8.21 -4.00 -5.58
N PHE A 40 -8.90 -3.95 -6.73
CA PHE A 40 -8.62 -4.82 -7.88
C PHE A 40 -8.29 -4.08 -9.18
N GLY A 41 -8.58 -2.77 -9.26
CA GLY A 41 -8.42 -1.97 -10.48
C GLY A 41 -6.98 -1.60 -10.82
N PHE A 42 -6.08 -1.66 -9.85
CA PHE A 42 -4.67 -1.34 -10.03
C PHE A 42 -3.82 -2.58 -10.25
N THR A 43 -2.72 -2.43 -10.98
CA THR A 43 -1.75 -3.50 -11.22
C THR A 43 -0.93 -3.77 -9.95
N ALA A 44 -0.50 -2.70 -9.29
CA ALA A 44 0.11 -2.78 -7.97
C ALA A 44 -1.00 -2.88 -6.91
N PRO A 45 -0.94 -3.81 -5.96
CA PRO A 45 -1.90 -3.88 -4.87
C PRO A 45 -1.76 -2.65 -3.98
N ILE A 46 -2.90 -2.04 -3.64
CA ILE A 46 -2.94 -0.94 -2.68
C ILE A 46 -3.01 -1.55 -1.28
N PRO A 47 -2.21 -1.08 -0.33
CA PRO A 47 -2.25 -1.53 1.06
C PRO A 47 -3.63 -1.39 1.69
N SER A 48 -4.01 -2.34 2.56
CA SER A 48 -5.33 -2.37 3.20
C SER A 48 -5.58 -1.14 4.09
N SER A 49 -4.54 -0.60 4.72
CA SER A 49 -4.60 0.64 5.50
C SER A 49 -5.06 1.84 4.66
N VAL A 50 -4.49 1.98 3.47
CA VAL A 50 -4.85 3.05 2.52
C VAL A 50 -6.28 2.86 2.01
N ILE A 51 -6.67 1.63 1.66
CA ILE A 51 -8.05 1.30 1.27
C ILE A 51 -9.02 1.71 2.39
N SER A 52 -8.71 1.37 3.65
CA SER A 52 -9.55 1.69 4.81
C SER A 52 -9.77 3.19 4.98
N ILE A 53 -8.72 4.01 4.81
CA ILE A 53 -8.82 5.48 4.87
C ILE A 53 -9.78 5.99 3.78
N TYR A 54 -9.57 5.59 2.53
CA TYR A 54 -10.44 6.03 1.43
C TYR A 54 -11.89 5.56 1.64
N MET A 55 -12.10 4.32 2.07
CA MET A 55 -13.45 3.82 2.35
C MET A 55 -14.11 4.55 3.51
N GLY A 56 -13.35 4.96 4.53
CA GLY A 56 -13.83 5.82 5.61
C GLY A 56 -14.32 7.18 5.09
N ILE A 57 -13.50 7.85 4.28
CA ILE A 57 -13.87 9.15 3.65
C ILE A 57 -15.13 9.00 2.80
N ILE A 58 -15.21 7.96 1.97
CA ILE A 58 -16.37 7.70 1.10
C ILE A 58 -17.61 7.42 1.92
N THR A 59 -17.51 6.65 3.00
CA THR A 59 -18.62 6.37 3.90
C THR A 59 -19.17 7.67 4.50
N ILE A 60 -18.29 8.54 5.01
CA ILE A 60 -18.68 9.84 5.55
C ILE A 60 -19.34 10.70 4.47
N ALA A 61 -18.77 10.75 3.27
CA ALA A 61 -19.31 11.53 2.15
C ALA A 61 -20.72 11.03 1.73
N LEU A 62 -20.92 9.71 1.64
CA LEU A 62 -22.22 9.12 1.32
C LEU A 62 -23.25 9.40 2.43
N LEU A 63 -22.85 9.28 3.70
CA LEU A 63 -23.72 9.62 4.84
C LEU A 63 -24.11 11.09 4.82
N ALA A 64 -23.16 12.00 4.60
CA ALA A 64 -23.40 13.43 4.47
C ALA A 64 -24.35 13.72 3.29
N TYR A 65 -24.13 13.08 2.14
CA TYR A 65 -24.98 13.23 0.97
C TYR A 65 -26.42 12.75 1.23
N VAL A 66 -26.59 11.58 1.82
CA VAL A 66 -27.92 11.04 2.18
C VAL A 66 -28.59 11.93 3.22
N SER A 67 -27.86 12.43 4.20
CA SER A 67 -28.38 13.25 5.31
C SER A 67 -28.69 14.69 4.88
N SER A 68 -28.23 15.16 3.73
CA SER A 68 -28.31 16.56 3.33
C SER A 68 -29.75 17.05 3.01
N SER A 69 -30.71 16.15 2.78
CA SER A 69 -32.12 16.53 2.61
C SER A 69 -33.07 15.46 3.16
N GLN A 70 -34.25 15.88 3.60
CA GLN A 70 -35.27 14.98 4.10
C GLN A 70 -35.73 13.98 3.03
N GLN A 71 -35.88 14.46 1.79
CA GLN A 71 -36.28 13.60 0.67
C GLN A 71 -35.32 12.42 0.47
N ARG A 72 -34.01 12.66 0.52
CA ARG A 72 -32.97 11.60 0.39
C ARG A 72 -32.98 10.62 1.56
N ARG A 73 -33.13 11.14 2.77
CA ARG A 73 -33.28 10.29 3.96
C ARG A 73 -34.48 9.37 3.84
N ASP A 74 -35.63 9.92 3.44
CA ASP A 74 -36.87 9.14 3.25
C ASP A 74 -36.72 8.12 2.11
N GLU A 75 -36.05 8.46 1.02
CA GLU A 75 -35.81 7.54 -0.10
C GLU A 75 -34.91 6.36 0.30
N VAL A 76 -33.91 6.58 1.15
CA VAL A 76 -33.02 5.52 1.67
C VAL A 76 -33.68 4.70 2.77
N SER A 77 -34.45 5.35 3.67
CA SER A 77 -35.08 4.66 4.81
C SER A 77 -36.29 3.82 4.41
N ARG A 78 -37.09 4.25 3.43
CA ARG A 78 -38.30 3.52 2.99
C ARG A 78 -38.06 2.04 2.65
N PRO A 79 -37.04 1.65 1.84
CA PRO A 79 -36.76 0.25 1.56
C PRO A 79 -36.39 -0.55 2.83
N LEU A 80 -35.66 0.08 3.76
CA LEU A 80 -35.24 -0.54 5.02
C LEU A 80 -36.47 -0.75 5.94
N VAL A 81 -37.33 0.25 6.07
CA VAL A 81 -38.57 0.13 6.85
C VAL A 81 -39.46 -0.97 6.25
N ARG A 82 -39.60 -1.03 4.92
CA ARG A 82 -40.36 -2.10 4.28
C ARG A 82 -39.80 -3.49 4.55
N LEU A 83 -38.46 -3.63 4.51
CA LEU A 83 -37.77 -4.87 4.85
C LEU A 83 -38.11 -5.33 6.26
N MET A 84 -38.22 -4.39 7.22
CA MET A 84 -38.49 -4.67 8.62
C MET A 84 -39.97 -4.90 8.93
N THR A 85 -40.90 -4.32 8.16
CA THR A 85 -42.33 -4.30 8.51
C THR A 85 -43.20 -5.19 7.62
N GLU A 86 -42.80 -5.45 6.36
CA GLU A 86 -43.62 -6.25 5.45
C GLU A 86 -43.32 -7.74 5.58
N LYS A 87 -44.34 -8.55 5.86
CA LYS A 87 -44.25 -10.01 6.07
C LYS A 87 -43.57 -10.76 4.92
N ARG A 88 -43.72 -10.28 3.68
CA ARG A 88 -43.08 -10.90 2.49
C ARG A 88 -41.57 -10.92 2.54
N TYR A 89 -40.96 -10.02 3.34
CA TYR A 89 -39.51 -9.93 3.51
C TYR A 89 -38.98 -10.60 4.79
N THR A 90 -39.84 -11.27 5.56
CA THR A 90 -39.42 -11.87 6.85
C THR A 90 -38.24 -12.84 6.70
N VAL A 91 -38.25 -13.68 5.67
CA VAL A 91 -37.15 -14.63 5.41
C VAL A 91 -35.85 -13.88 5.10
N LEU A 92 -35.92 -12.84 4.27
CA LEU A 92 -34.78 -12.00 3.94
C LEU A 92 -34.27 -11.24 5.19
N LEU A 93 -35.19 -10.68 6.00
CA LEU A 93 -34.83 -9.99 7.23
C LEU A 93 -34.10 -10.94 8.21
N VAL A 94 -34.65 -12.13 8.43
CA VAL A 94 -34.01 -13.14 9.30
C VAL A 94 -32.63 -13.51 8.75
N ALA A 95 -32.53 -13.76 7.44
CA ALA A 95 -31.25 -14.08 6.81
C ALA A 95 -30.21 -12.97 7.02
N VAL A 96 -30.58 -11.70 6.85
CA VAL A 96 -29.69 -10.54 7.08
C VAL A 96 -29.29 -10.41 8.56
N VAL A 97 -30.28 -10.53 9.48
CA VAL A 97 -30.05 -10.41 10.92
C VAL A 97 -29.14 -11.52 11.45
N VAL A 98 -29.19 -12.71 10.86
CA VAL A 98 -28.32 -13.83 11.23
C VAL A 98 -26.97 -13.72 10.52
N ALA A 99 -26.94 -13.41 9.21
CA ALA A 99 -25.73 -13.40 8.41
C ALA A 99 -24.75 -12.31 8.87
N ILE A 100 -25.22 -11.11 9.20
CA ILE A 100 -24.32 -10.01 9.61
C ILE A 100 -23.54 -10.35 10.89
N PRO A 101 -24.18 -10.77 12.01
CA PRO A 101 -23.43 -11.19 13.20
C PRO A 101 -22.56 -12.42 12.95
N ALA A 102 -23.04 -13.40 12.17
CA ALA A 102 -22.27 -14.59 11.84
C ALA A 102 -20.99 -14.27 11.05
N LEU A 103 -21.08 -13.39 10.05
CA LEU A 103 -19.92 -12.92 9.29
C LEU A 103 -18.96 -12.09 10.16
N ALA A 104 -19.50 -11.23 11.03
CA ALA A 104 -18.68 -10.49 11.98
C ALA A 104 -17.96 -11.43 12.96
N ALA A 105 -18.66 -12.42 13.52
CA ALA A 105 -18.07 -13.42 14.40
C ALA A 105 -17.02 -14.26 13.69
N ALA A 106 -17.29 -14.69 12.45
CA ALA A 106 -16.34 -15.43 11.62
C ALA A 106 -15.08 -14.60 11.33
N ASN A 107 -15.24 -13.31 11.01
CA ASN A 107 -14.11 -12.41 10.80
C ASN A 107 -13.27 -12.24 12.09
N VAL A 108 -13.89 -12.01 13.23
CA VAL A 108 -13.20 -11.94 14.53
C VAL A 108 -12.51 -13.27 14.85
N TYR A 109 -13.19 -14.39 14.62
CA TYR A 109 -12.60 -15.71 14.84
C TYR A 109 -11.35 -15.93 13.99
N VAL A 110 -11.41 -15.60 12.69
CA VAL A 110 -10.25 -15.73 11.79
C VAL A 110 -9.10 -14.85 12.25
N GLN A 111 -9.38 -13.60 12.65
CA GLN A 111 -8.33 -12.69 13.15
C GLN A 111 -7.73 -13.17 14.47
N MET A 112 -8.54 -13.71 15.39
CA MET A 112 -8.06 -14.24 16.67
C MET A 112 -7.39 -15.61 16.55
N SER A 113 -7.72 -16.37 15.51
CA SER A 113 -7.09 -17.68 15.20
C SER A 113 -5.80 -17.53 14.41
N ALA A 114 -5.44 -16.32 13.99
CA ALA A 114 -4.15 -16.07 13.40
C ALA A 114 -3.05 -16.47 14.40
N PRO A 115 -1.95 -17.09 13.95
CA PRO A 115 -0.86 -17.47 14.83
C PRO A 115 -0.38 -16.26 15.63
N LEU A 116 -0.14 -16.48 16.92
CA LEU A 116 0.37 -15.43 17.82
C LEU A 116 1.64 -14.83 17.20
N GLN A 117 1.53 -13.58 16.78
CA GLN A 117 2.69 -12.88 16.27
C GLN A 117 3.55 -12.39 17.44
N PRO A 118 4.89 -12.34 17.27
CA PRO A 118 5.76 -11.84 18.33
C PRO A 118 5.33 -10.42 18.74
N PRO A 119 5.55 -10.02 20.00
CA PRO A 119 5.26 -8.66 20.46
C PRO A 119 5.90 -7.61 19.56
N LEU A 120 5.28 -6.44 19.45
CA LEU A 120 5.69 -5.38 18.53
C LEU A 120 7.19 -5.01 18.67
N PHE A 121 7.68 -4.97 19.91
CA PHE A 121 9.07 -4.64 20.22
C PHE A 121 10.07 -5.75 19.85
N SER A 122 9.62 -7.00 19.67
CA SER A 122 10.45 -8.12 19.23
C SER A 122 10.36 -8.38 17.72
N ARG A 123 9.53 -7.62 17.01
CA ARG A 123 9.43 -7.71 15.56
C ARG A 123 10.48 -6.84 14.92
N THR A 124 11.13 -7.37 13.92
CA THR A 124 12.08 -6.58 13.15
C THR A 124 11.37 -5.79 12.06
N ILE A 125 11.62 -4.49 12.03
CA ILE A 125 11.25 -3.63 10.90
C ILE A 125 12.26 -3.78 9.74
N HIS A 126 13.37 -4.45 10.00
CA HIS A 126 14.39 -4.81 9.02
C HIS A 126 14.51 -6.34 8.96
N PRO A 127 13.52 -7.05 8.38
CA PRO A 127 13.60 -8.49 8.20
C PRO A 127 14.82 -8.81 7.33
N ALA A 128 15.38 -10.00 7.51
CA ALA A 128 16.47 -10.46 6.65
C ALA A 128 16.02 -10.39 5.19
N SER A 129 16.87 -9.80 4.34
CA SER A 129 16.60 -9.81 2.89
C SER A 129 16.60 -11.24 2.37
N PRO A 130 15.77 -11.57 1.37
CA PRO A 130 15.93 -12.82 0.66
C PRO A 130 17.31 -12.89 -0.01
N ALA A 131 17.75 -14.10 -0.36
CA ALA A 131 19.04 -14.28 -1.04
C ALA A 131 19.06 -13.60 -2.42
N ASP A 132 17.94 -13.63 -3.12
CA ASP A 132 17.76 -13.02 -4.44
C ASP A 132 16.32 -12.53 -4.64
N ILE A 133 16.17 -11.61 -5.59
CA ILE A 133 14.86 -11.13 -6.06
C ILE A 133 14.83 -11.05 -7.59
N THR A 134 13.64 -11.10 -8.15
CA THR A 134 13.43 -10.83 -9.58
C THR A 134 12.85 -9.43 -9.76
N VAL A 135 13.56 -8.55 -10.48
CA VAL A 135 13.13 -7.20 -10.85
C VAL A 135 13.26 -7.05 -12.36
N HIS A 136 12.20 -6.59 -13.05
CA HIS A 136 12.16 -6.48 -14.51
C HIS A 136 12.64 -7.76 -15.24
N GLU A 137 12.16 -8.94 -14.78
CA GLU A 137 12.52 -10.26 -15.31
C GLU A 137 14.00 -10.67 -15.09
N LYS A 138 14.82 -9.80 -14.46
CA LYS A 138 16.21 -10.05 -14.15
C LYS A 138 16.32 -10.53 -12.68
N LYS A 139 17.04 -11.63 -12.49
CA LYS A 139 17.37 -12.14 -11.14
C LYS A 139 18.56 -11.38 -10.58
N ILE A 140 18.41 -10.80 -9.40
CA ILE A 140 19.41 -10.00 -8.70
C ILE A 140 19.76 -10.72 -7.39
N ASP A 141 21.03 -11.07 -7.21
CA ASP A 141 21.57 -11.63 -5.98
C ASP A 141 21.81 -10.49 -4.98
N LEU A 142 21.09 -10.51 -3.86
CA LEU A 142 21.21 -9.50 -2.82
C LEU A 142 22.36 -9.76 -1.85
N ASN A 143 22.88 -10.98 -1.80
CA ASN A 143 24.01 -11.31 -0.94
C ASN A 143 25.34 -10.95 -1.58
N ALA A 144 25.49 -11.22 -2.88
CA ALA A 144 26.71 -10.97 -3.63
C ALA A 144 26.71 -9.60 -4.34
N GLY A 145 25.52 -9.02 -4.59
CA GLY A 145 25.38 -7.76 -5.30
C GLY A 145 25.87 -6.54 -4.52
N GLU A 146 26.10 -5.48 -5.25
CA GLU A 146 26.32 -4.11 -4.78
C GLU A 146 25.78 -3.14 -5.81
N ASP A 147 25.61 -1.88 -5.47
CA ASP A 147 25.21 -0.84 -6.41
C ASP A 147 26.29 -0.73 -7.52
N PRO A 148 25.91 -0.91 -8.78
CA PRO A 148 26.85 -0.94 -9.89
C PRO A 148 27.57 0.39 -10.12
N PHE A 149 27.06 1.48 -9.58
CA PHE A 149 27.59 2.82 -9.82
C PHE A 149 28.62 3.28 -8.77
N TRP A 150 28.79 2.55 -7.64
CA TRP A 150 29.82 2.89 -6.64
C TRP A 150 31.24 2.95 -7.22
N ALA A 151 31.56 2.06 -8.15
CA ALA A 151 32.88 2.04 -8.77
C ALA A 151 33.20 3.34 -9.54
N LEU A 152 32.18 4.05 -10.03
CA LEU A 152 32.33 5.31 -10.75
C LEU A 152 32.85 6.44 -9.87
N GLU A 153 32.62 6.39 -8.56
CA GLU A 153 33.09 7.44 -7.65
C GLU A 153 34.60 7.71 -7.78
N LYS A 154 35.38 6.63 -8.00
CA LYS A 154 36.83 6.73 -8.18
C LYS A 154 37.26 6.79 -9.65
N SER A 155 36.58 6.06 -10.54
CA SER A 155 36.96 5.91 -11.94
C SER A 155 36.44 7.03 -12.84
N ASN A 156 35.25 7.55 -12.54
CA ASN A 156 34.62 8.64 -13.30
C ASN A 156 33.71 9.48 -12.36
N PRO A 157 34.28 10.38 -11.54
CA PRO A 157 33.52 11.17 -10.55
C PRO A 157 32.44 12.08 -11.17
N GLU A 158 32.59 12.46 -12.43
CA GLU A 158 31.60 13.27 -13.14
C GLU A 158 30.34 12.45 -13.42
N GLU A 159 30.52 11.24 -13.93
CA GLU A 159 29.42 10.31 -14.18
C GLU A 159 28.72 9.88 -12.89
N PHE A 160 29.49 9.58 -11.84
CA PHE A 160 28.97 9.31 -10.50
C PHE A 160 28.02 10.43 -10.02
N ARG A 161 28.44 11.69 -10.17
CA ARG A 161 27.59 12.83 -9.79
C ARG A 161 26.31 12.93 -10.61
N LYS A 162 26.32 12.51 -11.88
CA LYS A 162 25.09 12.46 -12.69
C LYS A 162 24.10 11.43 -12.14
N HIS A 163 24.58 10.26 -11.71
CA HIS A 163 23.74 9.25 -11.06
C HIS A 163 23.16 9.78 -9.75
N VAL A 164 23.96 10.42 -8.89
CA VAL A 164 23.47 11.04 -7.63
C VAL A 164 22.42 12.11 -7.94
N GLU A 165 22.63 12.99 -8.93
CA GLU A 165 21.66 14.04 -9.30
C GLU A 165 20.38 13.44 -9.90
N ASN A 166 20.48 12.38 -10.70
CA ASN A 166 19.31 11.67 -11.21
C ASN A 166 18.53 11.03 -10.04
N GLY A 167 19.23 10.41 -9.10
CA GLY A 167 18.64 9.88 -7.86
C GLY A 167 17.93 10.95 -7.04
N ARG A 168 18.52 12.16 -6.96
CA ARG A 168 17.88 13.32 -6.34
C ARG A 168 16.55 13.66 -7.02
N GLN A 169 16.52 13.69 -8.35
CA GLN A 169 15.30 13.97 -9.10
C GLN A 169 14.25 12.88 -8.91
N VAL A 170 14.65 11.61 -8.90
CA VAL A 170 13.76 10.47 -8.61
C VAL A 170 13.16 10.60 -7.22
N TYR A 171 13.99 10.93 -6.21
CA TYR A 171 13.56 11.11 -4.83
C TYR A 171 12.52 12.22 -4.69
N TYR A 172 12.79 13.42 -5.19
CA TYR A 172 11.88 14.55 -5.08
C TYR A 172 10.60 14.39 -5.90
N ARG A 173 10.63 13.56 -6.93
CA ARG A 173 9.43 13.24 -7.72
C ARG A 173 8.52 12.21 -7.06
N ASN A 174 9.11 11.26 -6.30
CA ASN A 174 8.38 10.06 -5.89
C ASN A 174 8.38 9.81 -4.38
N CYS A 175 9.42 10.18 -3.65
CA CYS A 175 9.70 9.68 -2.29
C CYS A 175 9.49 10.77 -1.22
N VAL A 176 9.74 12.03 -1.53
CA VAL A 176 9.70 13.17 -0.60
C VAL A 176 8.37 13.31 0.12
N PHE A 177 7.27 12.96 -0.51
CA PHE A 177 5.92 13.10 0.05
C PHE A 177 5.70 12.27 1.32
N CYS A 178 6.41 11.15 1.46
CA CYS A 178 6.40 10.29 2.63
C CYS A 178 7.66 10.48 3.49
N HIS A 179 8.84 10.58 2.86
CA HIS A 179 10.13 10.57 3.55
C HIS A 179 10.63 11.98 3.96
N GLY A 180 10.05 13.07 3.39
CA GLY A 180 10.41 14.45 3.70
C GLY A 180 11.73 14.91 3.06
N ASP A 181 12.01 16.23 3.08
CA ASP A 181 13.19 16.83 2.46
C ASP A 181 14.51 16.39 3.12
N ASN A 182 14.48 16.20 4.43
CA ASN A 182 15.64 15.80 5.24
C ASN A 182 15.72 14.29 5.47
N LEU A 183 14.95 13.49 4.73
CA LEU A 183 14.89 12.02 4.83
C LEU A 183 14.37 11.50 6.19
N ALA A 184 13.88 12.35 7.08
CA ALA A 184 13.53 12.00 8.47
C ALA A 184 12.15 11.35 8.63
N GLY A 185 11.49 10.99 7.53
CA GLY A 185 10.14 10.39 7.58
C GLY A 185 9.06 11.41 7.94
N THR A 186 9.27 12.69 7.65
CA THR A 186 8.38 13.81 8.01
C THR A 186 7.65 14.41 6.81
N GLY A 187 7.45 13.60 5.76
CA GLY A 187 6.74 14.04 4.56
C GLY A 187 5.26 14.34 4.82
N MET A 188 4.62 15.01 3.86
CA MET A 188 3.23 15.49 4.03
C MET A 188 2.20 14.39 4.23
N PHE A 189 2.49 13.15 3.82
CA PHE A 189 1.57 12.03 3.97
C PHE A 189 1.75 11.23 5.26
N VAL A 190 2.76 11.57 6.09
CA VAL A 190 3.15 10.77 7.27
C VAL A 190 2.01 10.52 8.24
N HIS A 191 1.14 11.51 8.46
CA HIS A 191 0.04 11.41 9.42
C HIS A 191 -1.07 10.41 9.02
N GLY A 192 -1.08 9.99 7.76
CA GLY A 192 -2.01 8.97 7.25
C GLY A 192 -1.41 7.57 7.13
N LEU A 193 -0.16 7.37 7.58
CA LEU A 193 0.58 6.13 7.39
C LEU A 193 0.84 5.42 8.72
N ASP A 194 0.66 4.10 8.72
CA ASP A 194 1.01 3.21 9.81
C ASP A 194 1.59 1.90 9.24
N PRO A 195 2.89 1.62 9.44
CA PRO A 195 3.86 2.43 10.15
C PRO A 195 4.21 3.74 9.43
N ILE A 196 4.65 4.72 10.20
CA ILE A 196 5.21 5.94 9.64
C ILE A 196 6.52 5.63 8.89
N PRO A 197 6.86 6.41 7.84
CA PRO A 197 8.16 6.29 7.18
C PRO A 197 9.31 6.46 8.16
N THR A 198 10.32 5.61 8.02
CA THR A 198 11.47 5.61 8.92
C THR A 198 12.36 6.85 8.72
N ASN A 199 13.10 7.22 9.77
CA ASN A 199 14.19 8.20 9.70
C ASN A 199 15.38 7.55 8.98
N LEU A 200 15.53 7.85 7.68
CA LEU A 200 16.55 7.24 6.82
C LEU A 200 17.98 7.60 7.24
N PRO A 201 18.34 8.87 7.58
CA PRO A 201 19.66 9.22 8.09
C PRO A 201 20.16 8.34 9.24
N GLU A 202 19.25 7.89 10.10
CA GLU A 202 19.61 7.03 11.25
C GLU A 202 19.66 5.54 10.85
N THR A 203 18.91 5.12 9.88
CA THR A 203 18.74 3.69 9.57
C THR A 203 19.60 3.19 8.42
N ILE A 204 19.78 3.99 7.36
CA ILE A 204 20.52 3.53 6.16
C ILE A 204 22.00 3.22 6.41
N PRO A 205 22.72 3.89 7.35
CA PRO A 205 24.11 3.50 7.64
C PRO A 205 24.27 2.08 8.19
N LEU A 206 23.19 1.53 8.76
CA LEU A 206 23.15 0.18 9.31
C LEU A 206 22.79 -0.88 8.27
N LEU A 207 22.41 -0.46 7.06
CA LEU A 207 21.88 -1.31 6.01
C LEU A 207 22.85 -1.38 4.84
N ARG A 208 22.73 -2.45 4.06
CA ARG A 208 23.42 -2.57 2.79
C ARG A 208 22.60 -1.88 1.70
N ASP A 209 23.26 -1.44 0.67
CA ASP A 209 22.65 -0.90 -0.55
C ASP A 209 21.68 -1.90 -1.22
N THR A 210 22.06 -3.19 -1.28
CA THR A 210 21.19 -4.26 -1.79
C THR A 210 19.93 -4.47 -0.93
N PHE A 211 20.02 -4.25 0.38
CA PHE A 211 18.83 -4.27 1.25
C PHE A 211 17.87 -3.12 0.87
N LEU A 212 18.41 -1.92 0.66
CA LEU A 212 17.62 -0.78 0.23
C LEU A 212 17.01 -1.02 -1.15
N PHE A 213 17.77 -1.63 -2.07
CA PHE A 213 17.28 -2.00 -3.39
C PHE A 213 16.07 -2.93 -3.30
N TRP A 214 16.16 -3.98 -2.46
CA TRP A 214 15.02 -4.86 -2.22
C TRP A 214 13.81 -4.10 -1.66
N ARG A 215 14.03 -3.28 -0.62
CA ARG A 215 12.95 -2.52 0.04
C ARG A 215 12.26 -1.55 -0.90
N ILE A 216 13.01 -0.84 -1.74
CA ILE A 216 12.47 0.09 -2.72
C ILE A 216 11.76 -0.69 -3.84
N SER A 217 12.41 -1.70 -4.41
CA SER A 217 11.83 -2.46 -5.53
C SER A 217 10.51 -3.12 -5.15
N LYS A 218 10.45 -3.82 -4.01
CA LYS A 218 9.30 -4.65 -3.61
C LYS A 218 8.30 -3.92 -2.72
N GLY A 219 8.70 -2.87 -2.04
CA GLY A 219 7.85 -2.08 -1.17
C GLY A 219 7.19 -2.88 -0.04
N GLY A 220 6.08 -2.39 0.49
CA GLY A 220 5.28 -3.08 1.49
C GLY A 220 4.75 -4.43 1.02
N PRO A 221 4.19 -4.54 -0.19
CA PRO A 221 3.67 -5.80 -0.72
C PRO A 221 4.70 -6.92 -0.86
N GLY A 222 5.97 -6.60 -0.91
CA GLY A 222 7.07 -7.57 -1.04
C GLY A 222 7.69 -7.99 0.29
N LEU A 223 7.15 -7.55 1.43
CA LEU A 223 7.64 -7.96 2.74
C LEU A 223 7.13 -9.36 3.10
N PRO A 224 7.97 -10.19 3.76
CA PRO A 224 7.52 -11.44 4.33
C PRO A 224 6.56 -11.21 5.50
N GLU A 225 5.74 -12.23 5.82
CA GLU A 225 4.76 -12.14 6.92
C GLU A 225 5.41 -11.84 8.27
N GLU A 226 6.63 -12.28 8.50
CA GLU A 226 7.40 -12.03 9.72
C GLU A 226 7.73 -10.55 9.93
N ALA A 227 7.72 -9.75 8.86
CA ALA A 227 7.85 -8.29 8.93
C ALA A 227 6.53 -7.60 9.31
N GLY A 228 5.39 -8.31 9.21
CA GLY A 228 4.08 -7.79 9.61
C GLY A 228 3.95 -7.66 11.13
N PRO A 229 2.99 -6.89 11.64
CA PRO A 229 1.62 -6.65 11.15
C PRO A 229 1.50 -5.46 10.19
N TRP A 230 2.58 -4.96 9.68
CA TRP A 230 2.61 -3.68 9.03
C TRP A 230 2.36 -3.82 7.52
N ASP A 231 1.13 -3.62 7.09
CA ASP A 231 0.83 -3.30 5.71
C ASP A 231 1.39 -1.91 5.40
N THR A 232 2.70 -1.82 5.22
CA THR A 232 3.30 -0.53 4.88
C THR A 232 2.76 -0.03 3.54
N ALA A 233 2.45 1.27 3.50
CA ALA A 233 1.95 1.93 2.31
C ALA A 233 3.03 2.15 1.22
N MET A 234 4.28 1.79 1.48
CA MET A 234 5.36 1.95 0.51
C MET A 234 5.07 1.17 -0.77
N PRO A 235 4.98 1.82 -1.94
CA PRO A 235 4.74 1.14 -3.21
C PRO A 235 5.88 0.19 -3.58
N ALA A 236 5.57 -0.83 -4.40
CA ALA A 236 6.59 -1.61 -5.10
C ALA A 236 7.08 -0.81 -6.30
N TRP A 237 8.19 -0.11 -6.13
CA TRP A 237 8.69 0.87 -7.10
C TRP A 237 9.23 0.25 -8.39
N GLU A 238 9.56 -1.05 -8.42
CA GLU A 238 9.91 -1.75 -9.66
C GLU A 238 8.85 -1.64 -10.77
N LYS A 239 7.62 -1.26 -10.44
CA LYS A 239 6.54 -1.07 -11.42
C LYS A 239 6.49 0.33 -12.02
N PHE A 240 7.25 1.26 -11.47
CA PHE A 240 7.24 2.67 -11.81
C PHE A 240 8.61 3.21 -12.20
N LEU A 241 9.68 2.63 -11.64
CA LEU A 241 11.07 3.03 -11.85
C LEU A 241 11.84 1.92 -12.58
N LYS A 242 12.82 2.33 -13.37
CA LYS A 242 13.81 1.42 -13.97
C LYS A 242 14.80 0.95 -12.89
N GLU A 243 15.52 -0.13 -13.17
CA GLU A 243 16.54 -0.67 -12.26
C GLU A 243 17.60 0.41 -11.92
N ASP A 244 18.11 1.12 -12.94
CA ASP A 244 19.11 2.17 -12.73
C ASP A 244 18.57 3.33 -11.87
N GLU A 245 17.31 3.72 -12.05
CA GLU A 245 16.69 4.79 -11.26
C GLU A 245 16.54 4.38 -9.77
N ILE A 246 16.37 3.09 -9.49
CA ILE A 246 16.35 2.58 -8.11
C ILE A 246 17.76 2.66 -7.51
N TRP A 247 18.80 2.29 -8.25
CA TRP A 247 20.18 2.42 -7.80
C TRP A 247 20.58 3.89 -7.63
N ASP A 248 20.20 4.75 -8.56
CA ASP A 248 20.47 6.20 -8.49
C ASP A 248 19.89 6.84 -7.23
N VAL A 249 18.64 6.48 -6.87
CA VAL A 249 18.03 7.02 -5.65
C VAL A 249 18.73 6.51 -4.40
N ILE A 250 19.27 5.29 -4.39
CA ILE A 250 20.06 4.76 -3.29
C ILE A 250 21.37 5.54 -3.13
N LEU A 251 22.06 5.82 -4.24
CA LEU A 251 23.25 6.68 -4.20
C LEU A 251 22.94 8.06 -3.61
N PHE A 252 21.83 8.68 -4.06
CA PHE A 252 21.41 9.96 -3.49
C PHE A 252 21.12 9.87 -1.98
N LEU A 253 20.47 8.81 -1.50
CA LEU A 253 20.19 8.65 -0.07
C LEU A 253 21.48 8.63 0.75
N TYR A 254 22.51 7.92 0.32
CA TYR A 254 23.81 7.88 0.99
C TYR A 254 24.55 9.23 0.88
N ASP A 255 24.55 9.85 -0.28
CA ASP A 255 25.18 11.16 -0.49
C ASP A 255 24.52 12.24 0.39
N HIS A 256 23.20 12.31 0.37
CA HIS A 256 22.44 13.30 1.14
C HIS A 256 22.59 13.10 2.66
N SER A 257 22.64 11.87 3.13
CA SER A 257 22.86 11.56 4.55
C SER A 257 24.32 11.68 4.99
N GLY A 258 25.25 11.82 4.06
CA GLY A 258 26.69 11.85 4.34
C GLY A 258 27.24 10.53 4.84
N THR A 259 26.61 9.42 4.50
CA THR A 259 26.94 8.09 5.00
C THR A 259 27.37 7.13 3.87
N ARG A 260 27.73 5.92 4.24
CA ARG A 260 28.12 4.85 3.29
C ARG A 260 27.35 3.57 3.61
N PRO A 261 27.17 2.67 2.64
CA PRO A 261 26.59 1.35 2.89
C PRO A 261 27.37 0.60 3.97
N ARG A 262 26.67 -0.18 4.77
CA ARG A 262 27.31 -1.12 5.69
C ARG A 262 28.20 -2.06 4.90
N ALA A 263 29.45 -2.20 5.35
CA ALA A 263 30.40 -3.13 4.74
C ALA A 263 29.86 -4.58 4.79
N ARG A 264 30.20 -5.36 3.77
CA ARG A 264 29.92 -6.79 3.75
C ARG A 264 30.72 -7.47 4.87
N GLU A 265 30.04 -8.24 5.73
CA GLU A 265 30.74 -9.17 6.61
C GLU A 265 31.35 -10.25 5.72
N GLU A 266 32.68 -10.28 5.61
CA GLU A 266 33.35 -11.42 5.01
C GLU A 266 32.95 -12.64 5.85
N THR A 267 32.18 -13.56 5.26
CA THR A 267 31.89 -14.85 5.86
C THR A 267 33.25 -15.51 6.07
N ALA A 268 33.72 -15.48 7.32
CA ALA A 268 34.89 -16.26 7.72
C ALA A 268 34.59 -17.72 7.33
N THR A 269 35.19 -18.16 6.25
CA THR A 269 35.23 -19.57 5.86
C THR A 269 35.88 -20.33 7.01
N GLN A 270 35.02 -20.96 7.82
CA GLN A 270 35.45 -22.05 8.71
C GLN A 270 35.45 -23.37 7.96
#